data_7feba67db6e235ba6f701d829c43ce2c
#
_entry.id   7feba67db6e235ba6f701d829c43ce2c
#
_cell.length_a   1.000
_cell.length_b   1.000
_cell.length_c   1.000
_cell.angle_alpha   90.00
_cell.angle_beta   90.00
_cell.angle_gamma   90.00
#
_symmetry.space_group_name_H-M   'P 1'
#
loop_
_entity.id
_entity.type
_entity.pdbx_description
1 polymer ?
#
loop_
_entity_poly.entity_id
_entity_poly.type
_entity_poly.pdbx_seq_one_letter_code
_entity_poly.pdbx_strand_id
1 'polypeptide(L)'
;DILKSSIIGAFQKLDPRYMLKNPVMFVVEVGFLITLVLCFVPNLFGDVQALAGKLPAASLRTYNVIVTLILFITVLFANFAESVAEGRGKAQAETLKKTKKDTVAHLLRDDGSEMEVSASELKKGDVVIVRINELIPNDGEVIEGIASVDESAITGESAPVTREAGGDFSSVTG
;
A
#
# COMPACT_ATOMS: atom_id res chain seq x y z
N ASP A 1 0.40 -2.89 16.06
CA ASP A 1 1.21 -1.71 16.31
C ASP A 1 1.90 -1.15 15.06
N ILE A 2 1.07 -0.65 14.13
CA ILE A 2 1.53 -0.08 12.85
C ILE A 2 2.57 1.04 13.08
N LEU A 3 2.38 1.89 14.08
CA LEU A 3 3.30 3.00 14.37
C LEU A 3 4.73 2.52 14.74
N LYS A 4 4.86 1.49 15.56
CA LYS A 4 6.18 0.95 15.91
C LYS A 4 6.90 0.33 14.71
N SER A 5 6.18 -0.45 13.91
CA SER A 5 6.74 -1.03 12.69
C SER A 5 7.10 0.04 11.66
N SER A 6 6.31 1.12 11.57
CA SER A 6 6.60 2.24 10.66
C SER A 6 7.82 3.06 11.07
N ILE A 7 8.07 3.24 12.37
CA ILE A 7 9.30 3.89 12.85
C ILE A 7 10.52 3.06 12.46
N ILE A 8 10.49 1.76 12.71
CA ILE A 8 11.57 0.86 12.31
C ILE A 8 11.75 0.87 10.79
N GLY A 9 10.64 0.80 10.04
CA GLY A 9 10.63 0.87 8.58
C GLY A 9 11.23 2.17 8.04
N ALA A 10 11.00 3.31 8.71
CA ALA A 10 11.58 4.59 8.31
C ALA A 10 13.12 4.57 8.33
N PHE A 11 13.71 3.93 9.35
CA PHE A 11 15.16 3.77 9.43
C PHE A 11 15.70 2.72 8.46
N GLN A 12 14.98 1.62 8.25
CA GLN A 12 15.39 0.59 7.28
C GLN A 12 15.39 1.13 5.84
N LYS A 13 14.46 2.04 5.52
CA LYS A 13 14.36 2.70 4.22
C LYS A 13 15.42 3.76 3.95
N LEU A 14 16.30 4.08 4.92
CA LEU A 14 17.51 4.87 4.69
C LEU A 14 18.59 4.07 3.90
N ASP A 15 18.37 2.79 3.64
CA ASP A 15 19.24 2.04 2.72
C ASP A 15 19.04 2.58 1.29
N PRO A 16 20.11 3.05 0.59
CA PRO A 16 20.04 3.60 -0.76
C PRO A 16 19.34 2.70 -1.77
N ARG A 17 19.35 1.38 -1.55
CA ARG A 17 18.69 0.40 -2.43
C ARG A 17 17.16 0.56 -2.42
N TYR A 18 16.58 0.95 -1.29
CA TYR A 18 15.16 1.26 -1.20
C TYR A 18 14.83 2.61 -1.82
N MET A 19 15.70 3.61 -1.61
CA MET A 19 15.53 4.96 -2.12
C MET A 19 15.57 5.04 -3.66
N LEU A 20 16.30 4.15 -4.33
CA LEU A 20 16.33 4.06 -5.81
C LEU A 20 14.94 3.85 -6.43
N LYS A 21 13.97 3.31 -5.67
CA LYS A 21 12.57 3.14 -6.13
C LYS A 21 11.81 4.46 -6.20
N ASN A 22 12.25 5.46 -5.44
CA ASN A 22 11.67 6.80 -5.44
C ASN A 22 12.75 7.82 -5.82
N PRO A 23 12.86 8.20 -7.10
CA PRO A 23 13.97 9.02 -7.60
C PRO A 23 14.03 10.40 -6.92
N VAL A 24 12.91 10.98 -6.52
CA VAL A 24 12.86 12.28 -5.83
C VAL A 24 13.50 12.15 -4.44
N MET A 25 13.11 11.13 -3.68
CA MET A 25 13.67 10.91 -2.33
C MET A 25 15.14 10.50 -2.39
N PHE A 26 15.55 9.76 -3.42
CA PHE A 26 16.95 9.43 -3.66
C PHE A 26 17.82 10.67 -3.83
N VAL A 27 17.37 11.66 -4.60
CA VAL A 27 18.10 12.94 -4.77
C VAL A 27 18.21 13.68 -3.43
N VAL A 28 17.16 13.69 -2.61
CA VAL A 28 17.19 14.33 -1.28
C VAL A 28 18.16 13.60 -0.34
N GLU A 29 18.19 12.28 -0.38
CA GLU A 29 19.15 11.47 0.40
C GLU A 29 20.59 11.73 -0.02
N VAL A 30 20.87 11.79 -1.32
CA VAL A 30 22.18 12.16 -1.84
C VAL A 30 22.56 13.56 -1.37
N GLY A 31 21.65 14.53 -1.41
CA GLY A 31 21.85 15.86 -0.86
C GLY A 31 22.18 15.84 0.64
N PHE A 32 21.47 15.04 1.41
CA PHE A 32 21.76 14.82 2.83
C PHE A 32 23.17 14.27 3.06
N LEU A 33 23.58 13.24 2.31
CA LEU A 33 24.92 12.65 2.43
C LEU A 33 26.03 13.65 2.06
N ILE A 34 25.84 14.43 1.01
CA ILE A 34 26.77 15.48 0.61
C ILE A 34 26.89 16.53 1.72
N THR A 35 25.79 17.04 2.24
CA THR A 35 25.81 18.07 3.31
C THR A 35 26.38 17.52 4.61
N LEU A 36 26.16 16.24 4.91
CA LEU A 36 26.76 15.56 6.06
C LEU A 36 28.31 15.55 5.93
N VAL A 37 28.84 15.20 4.76
CA VAL A 37 30.30 15.25 4.50
C VAL A 37 30.81 16.68 4.63
N LEU A 38 30.08 17.68 4.13
CA LEU A 38 30.49 19.09 4.24
C LEU A 38 30.49 19.63 5.68
N CYS A 39 29.77 18.99 6.62
CA CYS A 39 29.89 19.33 8.04
C CYS A 39 31.30 19.00 8.60
N PHE A 40 31.94 17.93 8.08
CA PHE A 40 33.29 17.51 8.50
C PHE A 40 34.38 18.13 7.63
N VAL A 41 34.14 18.29 6.33
CA VAL A 41 35.10 18.79 5.33
C VAL A 41 34.45 19.96 4.55
N PRO A 42 34.34 21.17 5.16
CA PRO A 42 33.62 22.30 4.54
C PRO A 42 34.17 22.75 3.19
N ASN A 43 35.47 22.53 2.93
CA ASN A 43 36.17 22.97 1.73
C ASN A 43 36.33 21.85 0.67
N LEU A 44 35.51 20.79 0.73
CA LEU A 44 35.60 19.64 -0.18
C LEU A 44 35.47 20.05 -1.67
N PHE A 45 34.65 21.05 -1.98
CA PHE A 45 34.41 21.54 -3.34
C PHE A 45 35.16 22.85 -3.65
N GLY A 46 36.17 23.21 -2.85
CA GLY A 46 36.97 24.42 -3.04
C GLY A 46 36.92 25.35 -1.82
N ASP A 47 37.67 26.46 -1.94
CA ASP A 47 37.71 27.45 -0.87
C ASP A 47 36.42 28.28 -0.85
N VAL A 48 35.44 27.81 -0.08
CA VAL A 48 34.12 28.47 0.07
C VAL A 48 34.27 29.85 0.69
N GLN A 49 35.33 30.12 1.48
CA GLN A 49 35.59 31.44 2.04
C GLN A 49 35.97 32.46 0.97
N ALA A 50 36.63 32.02 -0.08
CA ALA A 50 36.95 32.86 -1.24
C ALA A 50 35.70 33.20 -2.06
N LEU A 51 34.72 32.26 -2.13
CA LEU A 51 33.47 32.43 -2.88
C LEU A 51 32.41 33.22 -2.09
N ALA A 52 32.29 32.95 -0.77
CA ALA A 52 31.26 33.53 0.10
C ALA A 52 31.61 34.88 0.72
N GLY A 53 32.78 35.42 0.40
CA GLY A 53 33.24 36.73 0.86
C GLY A 53 33.05 36.95 2.36
N LYS A 54 34.07 36.80 3.16
CA LYS A 54 34.14 37.22 4.58
C LYS A 54 33.15 36.62 5.58
N LEU A 55 32.45 35.53 5.27
CA LEU A 55 31.69 34.83 6.31
C LEU A 55 32.61 34.07 7.27
N PRO A 56 32.41 34.16 8.58
CA PRO A 56 33.23 33.38 9.53
C PRO A 56 33.07 31.89 9.27
N ALA A 57 34.16 31.12 9.35
CA ALA A 57 34.14 29.66 9.15
C ALA A 57 33.15 28.93 10.07
N ALA A 58 32.91 29.47 11.26
CA ALA A 58 31.87 29.00 12.19
C ALA A 58 30.45 29.10 11.63
N SER A 59 30.16 30.17 10.86
CA SER A 59 28.84 30.38 10.25
C SER A 59 28.57 29.36 9.14
N LEU A 60 29.56 28.99 8.34
CA LEU A 60 29.44 28.00 7.27
C LEU A 60 29.18 26.59 7.85
N ARG A 61 29.90 26.23 8.91
CA ARG A 61 29.69 24.96 9.57
C ARG A 61 28.28 24.87 10.19
N THR A 62 27.85 25.92 10.87
CA THR A 62 26.50 26.01 11.45
C THR A 62 25.44 25.91 10.36
N TYR A 63 25.63 26.58 9.22
CA TYR A 63 24.72 26.47 8.09
C TYR A 63 24.63 25.02 7.56
N ASN A 64 25.77 24.37 7.31
CA ASN A 64 25.78 22.99 6.85
C ASN A 64 25.10 22.03 7.84
N VAL A 65 25.31 22.20 9.13
CA VAL A 65 24.64 21.40 10.17
C VAL A 65 23.13 21.58 10.12
N ILE A 66 22.65 22.82 10.03
CA ILE A 66 21.21 23.10 9.95
C ILE A 66 20.59 22.47 8.69
N VAL A 67 21.22 22.64 7.53
CA VAL A 67 20.75 22.05 6.27
C VAL A 67 20.74 20.53 6.35
N THR A 68 21.80 19.92 6.89
CA THR A 68 21.89 18.47 7.07
C THR A 68 20.77 17.95 7.96
N LEU A 69 20.48 18.62 9.08
CA LEU A 69 19.39 18.26 9.98
C LEU A 69 18.02 18.36 9.29
N ILE A 70 17.78 19.43 8.54
CA ILE A 70 16.52 19.60 7.80
C ILE A 70 16.35 18.47 6.78
N LEU A 71 17.37 18.17 5.99
CA LEU A 71 17.33 17.09 4.99
C LEU A 71 17.14 15.72 5.65
N PHE A 72 17.83 15.45 6.76
CA PHE A 72 17.65 14.20 7.51
C PHE A 72 16.23 14.01 8.02
N ILE A 73 15.67 15.05 8.66
CA ILE A 73 14.28 15.02 9.15
C ILE A 73 13.31 14.83 7.99
N THR A 74 13.55 15.49 6.86
CA THR A 74 12.71 15.36 5.66
C THR A 74 12.70 13.94 5.13
N VAL A 75 13.87 13.31 4.96
CA VAL A 75 13.98 11.92 4.49
C VAL A 75 13.33 10.96 5.48
N LEU A 76 13.62 11.12 6.77
CA LEU A 76 13.07 10.26 7.82
C LEU A 76 11.54 10.35 7.89
N PHE A 77 11.00 11.56 7.81
CA PHE A 77 9.54 11.78 7.84
C PHE A 77 8.86 11.22 6.59
N ALA A 78 9.45 11.40 5.42
CA ALA A 78 8.93 10.84 4.18
C ALA A 78 8.88 9.31 4.22
N ASN A 79 9.98 8.66 4.67
CA ASN A 79 10.06 7.22 4.84
C ASN A 79 9.06 6.70 5.89
N PHE A 80 8.85 7.47 6.96
CA PHE A 80 7.84 7.14 7.96
C PHE A 80 6.43 7.18 7.37
N ALA A 81 6.08 8.25 6.65
CA ALA A 81 4.77 8.38 6.01
C ALA A 81 4.50 7.25 5.01
N GLU A 82 5.48 6.89 4.18
CA GLU A 82 5.42 5.78 3.24
C GLU A 82 5.23 4.44 3.97
N SER A 83 5.99 4.19 5.06
CA SER A 83 5.86 2.98 5.87
C SER A 83 4.49 2.85 6.53
N VAL A 84 3.88 3.95 6.98
CA VAL A 84 2.51 3.97 7.50
C VAL A 84 1.51 3.60 6.40
N ALA A 85 1.65 4.18 5.21
CA ALA A 85 0.77 3.89 4.07
C ALA A 85 0.84 2.40 3.67
N GLU A 86 2.05 1.84 3.57
CA GLU A 86 2.26 0.41 3.28
C GLU A 86 1.66 -0.49 4.38
N GLY A 87 1.86 -0.11 5.65
CA GLY A 87 1.31 -0.86 6.78
C GLY A 87 -0.22 -0.93 6.76
N ARG A 88 -0.88 0.18 6.43
CA ARG A 88 -2.33 0.23 6.26
C ARG A 88 -2.80 -0.62 5.08
N GLY A 89 -2.12 -0.51 3.94
CA GLY A 89 -2.45 -1.31 2.76
C GLY A 89 -2.34 -2.82 3.01
N LYS A 90 -1.29 -3.26 3.71
CA LYS A 90 -1.13 -4.67 4.10
C LYS A 90 -2.24 -5.13 5.05
N ALA A 91 -2.58 -4.33 6.06
CA ALA A 91 -3.64 -4.66 7.01
C ALA A 91 -5.02 -4.80 6.31
N GLN A 92 -5.33 -3.91 5.37
CA GLN A 92 -6.55 -4.01 4.56
C GLN A 92 -6.56 -5.27 3.68
N ALA A 93 -5.45 -5.57 3.00
CA ALA A 93 -5.33 -6.77 2.18
C ALA A 93 -5.45 -8.07 3.01
N GLU A 94 -4.89 -8.09 4.22
CA GLU A 94 -5.05 -9.23 5.14
C GLU A 94 -6.49 -9.41 5.61
N THR A 95 -7.19 -8.31 5.91
CA THR A 95 -8.59 -8.36 6.30
C THR A 95 -9.45 -8.93 5.18
N LEU A 96 -9.26 -8.45 3.94
CA LEU A 96 -9.96 -8.98 2.77
C LEU A 96 -9.68 -10.47 2.55
N LYS A 97 -8.41 -10.90 2.67
CA LYS A 97 -8.04 -12.31 2.55
C LYS A 97 -8.70 -13.19 3.62
N LYS A 98 -8.79 -12.72 4.86
CA LYS A 98 -9.47 -13.44 5.94
C LYS A 98 -10.97 -13.57 5.65
N THR A 99 -11.63 -12.48 5.28
CA THR A 99 -13.05 -12.51 4.92
C THR A 99 -13.32 -13.52 3.83
N LYS A 100 -12.51 -13.52 2.76
CA LYS A 100 -12.65 -14.49 1.66
C LYS A 100 -12.42 -15.94 2.10
N LYS A 101 -11.46 -16.20 2.98
CA LYS A 101 -11.15 -17.54 3.46
C LYS A 101 -12.24 -18.12 4.37
N ASP A 102 -12.89 -17.26 5.15
CA ASP A 102 -13.92 -17.65 6.12
C ASP A 102 -15.34 -17.63 5.51
N THR A 103 -15.47 -17.24 4.22
CA THR A 103 -16.76 -17.27 3.53
C THR A 103 -17.18 -18.72 3.25
N VAL A 104 -18.39 -19.07 3.69
CA VAL A 104 -19.03 -20.36 3.37
C VAL A 104 -19.73 -20.25 2.02
N ALA A 105 -19.56 -21.26 1.19
CA ALA A 105 -20.23 -21.37 -0.10
C ALA A 105 -21.15 -22.59 -0.10
N HIS A 106 -22.34 -22.45 -0.67
CA HIS A 106 -23.30 -23.54 -0.87
C HIS A 106 -23.08 -24.13 -2.27
N LEU A 107 -22.22 -25.16 -2.36
CA LEU A 107 -21.92 -25.85 -3.62
C LEU A 107 -23.11 -26.73 -4.01
N LEU A 108 -23.61 -26.51 -5.24
CA LEU A 108 -24.62 -27.37 -5.85
C LEU A 108 -23.96 -28.52 -6.59
N ARG A 109 -24.29 -29.77 -6.19
CA ARG A 109 -23.78 -30.98 -6.85
C ARG A 109 -24.64 -31.36 -8.02
N ASP A 110 -24.13 -32.21 -8.88
CA ASP A 110 -24.82 -32.76 -10.07
C ASP A 110 -26.10 -33.55 -9.73
N ASP A 111 -26.19 -34.09 -8.49
CA ASP A 111 -27.36 -34.77 -7.98
C ASP A 111 -28.44 -33.82 -7.42
N GLY A 112 -28.21 -32.50 -7.48
CA GLY A 112 -29.09 -31.46 -6.94
C GLY A 112 -28.97 -31.25 -5.44
N SER A 113 -28.05 -31.94 -4.75
CA SER A 113 -27.79 -31.72 -3.33
C SER A 113 -26.88 -30.50 -3.11
N GLU A 114 -27.12 -29.78 -1.99
CA GLU A 114 -26.26 -28.69 -1.54
C GLU A 114 -25.24 -29.18 -0.52
N MET A 115 -24.02 -28.64 -0.61
CA MET A 115 -22.97 -28.90 0.36
C MET A 115 -22.29 -27.58 0.74
N GLU A 116 -22.16 -27.34 2.04
CA GLU A 116 -21.35 -26.22 2.54
C GLU A 116 -19.85 -26.54 2.41
N VAL A 117 -19.15 -25.64 1.74
CA VAL A 117 -17.70 -25.71 1.56
C VAL A 117 -17.07 -24.34 1.84
N SER A 118 -15.79 -24.31 2.10
CA SER A 118 -15.05 -23.04 2.14
C SER A 118 -14.94 -22.45 0.73
N ALA A 119 -15.11 -21.11 0.60
CA ALA A 119 -14.89 -20.43 -0.68
C ALA A 119 -13.52 -20.72 -1.30
N SER A 120 -12.52 -21.03 -0.46
CA SER A 120 -11.17 -21.39 -0.91
C SER A 120 -11.07 -22.78 -1.55
N GLU A 121 -12.08 -23.64 -1.38
CA GLU A 121 -12.14 -24.99 -1.95
C GLU A 121 -12.84 -25.03 -3.30
N LEU A 122 -13.54 -23.94 -3.66
CA LEU A 122 -14.24 -23.82 -4.93
C LEU A 122 -13.26 -23.84 -6.12
N LYS A 123 -13.69 -24.48 -7.19
CA LYS A 123 -12.95 -24.61 -8.44
C LYS A 123 -13.71 -23.94 -9.58
N LYS A 124 -13.00 -23.57 -10.62
CA LYS A 124 -13.61 -23.03 -11.83
C LYS A 124 -14.57 -24.05 -12.43
N GLY A 125 -15.82 -23.63 -12.60
CA GLY A 125 -16.92 -24.45 -13.13
C GLY A 125 -17.85 -25.00 -12.04
N ASP A 126 -17.54 -24.81 -10.77
CA ASP A 126 -18.45 -25.13 -9.67
C ASP A 126 -19.67 -24.19 -9.72
N VAL A 127 -20.85 -24.75 -9.43
CA VAL A 127 -22.09 -24.00 -9.30
C VAL A 127 -22.41 -23.79 -7.83
N VAL A 128 -22.64 -22.56 -7.42
CA VAL A 128 -22.96 -22.21 -6.04
C VAL A 128 -24.29 -21.49 -5.94
N ILE A 129 -24.99 -21.70 -4.85
CA ILE A 129 -26.23 -21.01 -4.51
C ILE A 129 -25.89 -19.89 -3.55
N VAL A 130 -26.26 -18.66 -3.88
CA VAL A 130 -26.10 -17.48 -3.02
C VAL A 130 -27.49 -16.93 -2.68
N ARG A 131 -27.77 -16.80 -1.39
CA ARG A 131 -29.06 -16.32 -0.89
C ARG A 131 -28.98 -14.86 -0.45
N ILE A 132 -30.12 -14.30 -0.13
CA ILE A 132 -30.22 -12.93 0.40
C ILE A 132 -29.39 -12.80 1.67
N ASN A 133 -28.60 -11.73 1.74
CA ASN A 133 -27.64 -11.42 2.82
C ASN A 133 -26.45 -12.37 2.93
N GLU A 134 -26.21 -13.21 1.95
CA GLU A 134 -24.98 -14.01 1.86
C GLU A 134 -23.92 -13.27 1.01
N LEU A 135 -22.66 -13.56 1.31
CA LEU A 135 -21.54 -13.07 0.51
C LEU A 135 -21.37 -13.95 -0.74
N ILE A 136 -21.07 -13.31 -1.86
CA ILE A 136 -20.66 -14.01 -3.08
C ILE A 136 -19.26 -14.59 -2.81
N PRO A 137 -19.08 -15.92 -2.88
CA PRO A 137 -17.85 -16.55 -2.38
C PRO A 137 -16.62 -16.36 -3.29
N ASN A 138 -16.82 -16.19 -4.57
CA ASN A 138 -15.77 -16.00 -5.58
C ASN A 138 -16.31 -15.28 -6.82
N ASP A 139 -15.38 -14.79 -7.64
CA ASP A 139 -15.73 -14.22 -8.95
C ASP A 139 -16.42 -15.28 -9.79
N GLY A 140 -17.50 -14.89 -10.46
CA GLY A 140 -18.29 -15.81 -11.23
C GLY A 140 -19.29 -15.15 -12.15
N GLU A 141 -20.23 -15.95 -12.64
CA GLU A 141 -21.29 -15.53 -13.53
C GLU A 141 -22.64 -16.05 -13.02
N VAL A 142 -23.64 -15.18 -13.00
CA VAL A 142 -25.02 -15.56 -12.65
C VAL A 142 -25.58 -16.40 -13.82
N ILE A 143 -25.90 -17.65 -13.53
CA ILE A 143 -26.49 -18.59 -14.50
C ILE A 143 -28.00 -18.69 -14.36
N GLU A 144 -28.54 -18.39 -13.17
CA GLU A 144 -29.95 -18.44 -12.87
C GLU A 144 -30.33 -17.40 -11.79
N GLY A 145 -31.46 -16.73 -11.93
CA GLY A 145 -31.99 -15.77 -10.98
C GLY A 145 -31.63 -14.33 -11.26
N ILE A 146 -32.03 -13.46 -10.34
CA ILE A 146 -31.78 -12.02 -10.33
C ILE A 146 -31.64 -11.56 -8.87
N ALA A 147 -30.68 -10.68 -8.62
CA ALA A 147 -30.43 -10.10 -7.31
C ALA A 147 -29.86 -8.69 -7.39
N SER A 148 -30.10 -7.91 -6.35
CA SER A 148 -29.42 -6.65 -6.12
C SER A 148 -28.18 -6.92 -5.26
N VAL A 149 -26.98 -6.64 -5.80
CA VAL A 149 -25.69 -6.95 -5.19
C VAL A 149 -25.03 -5.66 -4.72
N ASP A 150 -24.60 -5.64 -3.48
CA ASP A 150 -23.79 -4.55 -2.91
C ASP A 150 -22.30 -4.83 -3.20
N GLU A 151 -21.76 -4.09 -4.15
CA GLU A 151 -20.35 -4.17 -4.54
C GLU A 151 -19.49 -3.05 -3.93
N SER A 152 -20.03 -2.31 -2.97
CA SER A 152 -19.36 -1.14 -2.37
C SER A 152 -18.00 -1.44 -1.75
N ALA A 153 -17.81 -2.64 -1.22
CA ALA A 153 -16.52 -3.10 -0.65
C ALA A 153 -15.41 -3.22 -1.71
N ILE A 154 -15.76 -3.42 -2.97
CA ILE A 154 -14.83 -3.67 -4.09
C ILE A 154 -14.73 -2.43 -4.98
N THR A 155 -15.87 -1.88 -5.40
CA THR A 155 -15.94 -0.74 -6.34
C THR A 155 -15.87 0.61 -5.66
N GLY A 156 -16.19 0.68 -4.36
CA GLY A 156 -16.35 1.93 -3.61
C GLY A 156 -17.67 2.66 -3.89
N GLU A 157 -18.54 2.12 -4.75
CA GLU A 157 -19.84 2.71 -5.07
C GLU A 157 -20.92 2.21 -4.09
N SER A 158 -21.66 3.14 -3.50
CA SER A 158 -22.68 2.82 -2.48
C SER A 158 -24.00 2.33 -3.05
N ALA A 159 -24.21 2.43 -4.38
CA ALA A 159 -25.44 2.01 -5.01
C ALA A 159 -25.38 0.52 -5.38
N PRO A 160 -26.32 -0.31 -4.91
CA PRO A 160 -26.35 -1.71 -5.29
C PRO A 160 -26.63 -1.89 -6.78
N VAL A 161 -26.01 -2.88 -7.39
CA VAL A 161 -26.10 -3.19 -8.82
C VAL A 161 -26.97 -4.43 -9.02
N THR A 162 -27.90 -4.37 -9.96
CA THR A 162 -28.69 -5.55 -10.33
C THR A 162 -27.84 -6.50 -11.14
N ARG A 163 -27.81 -7.76 -10.71
CA ARG A 163 -27.16 -8.87 -11.41
C ARG A 163 -28.17 -9.93 -11.79
N GLU A 164 -28.12 -10.40 -13.04
CA GLU A 164 -29.09 -11.35 -13.59
C GLU A 164 -28.44 -12.32 -14.58
N ALA A 165 -29.10 -13.44 -14.82
CA ALA A 165 -28.61 -14.44 -15.75
C ALA A 165 -28.63 -13.93 -17.19
N GLY A 166 -27.50 -14.06 -17.89
CA GLY A 166 -27.34 -13.72 -19.30
C GLY A 166 -27.04 -12.23 -19.55
N GLY A 167 -26.28 -11.96 -20.61
CA GLY A 167 -25.91 -10.60 -21.03
C GLY A 167 -24.82 -9.94 -20.19
N ASP A 168 -24.76 -8.61 -20.25
CA ASP A 168 -23.69 -7.80 -19.68
C ASP A 168 -23.78 -7.69 -18.14
N PHE A 169 -24.88 -8.10 -17.52
CA PHE A 169 -25.13 -8.00 -16.08
C PHE A 169 -24.95 -9.32 -15.33
N SER A 170 -24.46 -10.36 -15.98
CA SER A 170 -24.27 -11.67 -15.36
C SER A 170 -23.01 -11.81 -14.50
N SER A 171 -21.99 -10.97 -14.72
CA SER A 171 -20.71 -11.02 -14.02
C SER A 171 -20.84 -10.55 -12.57
N VAL A 172 -20.30 -11.31 -11.62
CA VAL A 172 -20.26 -10.98 -10.20
C VAL A 172 -18.85 -11.16 -9.65
N THR A 173 -18.52 -10.38 -8.60
CA THR A 173 -17.22 -10.40 -7.92
C THR A 173 -17.40 -10.79 -6.46
N GLY A 174 -16.54 -11.67 -5.94
CA GLY A 174 -16.60 -12.20 -4.57
C GLY A 174 -15.27 -12.13 -3.80
#